data_96f230e90c481af359742fe4e4d88fa8
#
_entry.id   96f230e90c481af359742fe4e4d88fa8
#
_cell.length_a   1.000
_cell.length_b   1.000
_cell.length_c   1.000
_cell.angle_alpha   90.00
_cell.angle_beta   90.00
_cell.angle_gamma   90.00
#
_symmetry.space_group_name_H-M   'P 1'
#
loop_
_entity.id
_entity.type
_entity.pdbx_description
1 polymer ?
#
loop_
_entity_poly.entity_id
_entity_poly.type
_entity_poly.pdbx_seq_one_letter_code
_entity_poly.pdbx_strand_id
1 'polypeptide(L)'
;MDEAASPKPAEFRQVMAGLGLAMLLSALDQTIVVTAMPTIGQELGDPQNLPLIVTSYLVAATTVTPLYGKFADVYGRRHILAAGLIIFILGSVACAMASTMGLLAAARFLQGMGGGGLISLAQTVIADLVTPRERGRYQTYFAAVFATSSIAGPVLGGFFAQYLHWSLIFWINVPLGLAALSVINRRLKLLPQPRHPHQIDYFGASLLVVASGALVLALGRLGGRFSWISAPVLGLFGLSALFWAIFVWRTWTFEEPLIPTRLFKLNIMRDAVISSALGLGAFVGLSVVMPIYFEGVIGLNPRDCGLALIPLMIATVIGAASAGRIMAHHAHYKIMPVMGLLFAALAALFLAWRLESLSFLGLNILLVISTFGVGAMLPIATVSVQNAVDARDLGTATAAMQFFRQLGAAALVALFGVLALGGGRADLLASATDKAAVISAIIGAYRGVFLAIGICLAFSCFFLAKMEERPLRGGPR
;
A
#
# COMPACT_ATOMS: atom_id res chain seq x y z
N MET A 1 33.14 5.75 16.44
CA MET A 1 31.79 6.07 16.00
C MET A 1 31.49 7.47 16.53
N ASP A 2 31.73 8.47 15.68
CA ASP A 2 31.42 9.86 16.04
C ASP A 2 29.91 9.97 16.29
N GLU A 3 29.55 10.52 17.44
CA GLU A 3 28.18 10.91 17.78
C GLU A 3 27.71 11.93 16.73
N ALA A 4 27.07 11.46 15.68
CA ALA A 4 26.28 12.34 14.82
C ALA A 4 25.22 12.98 15.72
N ALA A 5 25.39 14.27 15.99
CA ALA A 5 24.52 15.03 16.87
C ALA A 5 23.06 14.81 16.47
N SER A 6 22.27 14.28 17.38
CA SER A 6 20.82 14.11 17.17
C SER A 6 20.24 15.47 16.79
N PRO A 7 19.42 15.56 15.73
CA PRO A 7 18.88 16.86 15.29
C PRO A 7 18.09 17.51 16.43
N LYS A 8 18.23 18.84 16.57
CA LYS A 8 17.49 19.60 17.59
C LYS A 8 15.98 19.30 17.46
N PRO A 9 15.20 19.26 18.54
CA PRO A 9 13.78 18.90 18.51
C PRO A 9 12.93 19.68 17.50
N ALA A 10 13.27 20.94 17.23
CA ALA A 10 12.59 21.77 16.23
C ALA A 10 12.95 21.35 14.80
N GLU A 11 14.20 20.99 14.53
CA GLU A 11 14.66 20.50 13.22
C GLU A 11 14.06 19.15 12.91
N PHE A 12 14.04 18.27 13.90
CA PHE A 12 13.41 16.96 13.77
C PHE A 12 11.91 17.06 13.40
N ARG A 13 11.16 17.97 14.07
CA ARG A 13 9.74 18.20 13.73
C ARG A 13 9.56 18.68 12.29
N GLN A 14 10.46 19.53 11.78
CA GLN A 14 10.40 19.99 10.39
C GLN A 14 10.70 18.87 9.40
N VAL A 15 11.68 18.01 9.68
CA VAL A 15 11.95 16.81 8.88
C VAL A 15 10.71 15.92 8.83
N MET A 16 10.10 15.64 9.99
CA MET A 16 8.88 14.84 10.08
C MET A 16 7.70 15.45 9.29
N ALA A 17 7.56 16.77 9.31
CA ALA A 17 6.55 17.46 8.49
C ALA A 17 6.81 17.30 6.99
N GLY A 18 8.06 17.44 6.54
CA GLY A 18 8.44 17.23 5.14
C GLY A 18 8.21 15.79 4.67
N LEU A 19 8.59 14.81 5.48
CA LEU A 19 8.35 13.40 5.19
C LEU A 19 6.85 13.05 5.21
N GLY A 20 6.12 13.61 6.19
CA GLY A 20 4.66 13.46 6.27
C GLY A 20 3.96 14.04 5.06
N LEU A 21 4.37 15.22 4.55
CA LEU A 21 3.86 15.80 3.31
C LEU A 21 4.18 14.95 2.09
N ALA A 22 5.38 14.39 1.97
CA ALA A 22 5.75 13.51 0.86
C ALA A 22 4.89 12.23 0.85
N MET A 23 4.64 11.66 2.02
CA MET A 23 3.77 10.49 2.16
C MET A 23 2.29 10.84 1.89
N LEU A 24 1.84 11.99 2.41
CA LEU A 24 0.47 12.49 2.19
C LEU A 24 0.19 12.66 0.70
N LEU A 25 1.14 13.24 -0.04
CA LEU A 25 1.03 13.39 -1.49
C LEU A 25 0.81 12.04 -2.19
N SER A 26 1.66 11.05 -1.92
CA SER A 26 1.53 9.73 -2.54
C SER A 26 0.24 9.01 -2.14
N ALA A 27 -0.19 9.13 -0.89
CA ALA A 27 -1.40 8.45 -0.38
C ALA A 27 -2.69 9.18 -0.81
N LEU A 28 -2.70 10.51 -0.79
CA LEU A 28 -3.84 11.33 -1.20
C LEU A 28 -4.12 11.18 -2.69
N ASP A 29 -3.07 11.19 -3.51
CA ASP A 29 -3.19 11.05 -4.96
C ASP A 29 -3.88 9.74 -5.37
N GLN A 30 -3.62 8.64 -4.67
CA GLN A 30 -4.27 7.36 -4.95
C GLN A 30 -5.78 7.35 -4.64
N THR A 31 -6.22 8.15 -3.69
CA THR A 31 -7.62 8.16 -3.23
C THR A 31 -8.46 9.27 -3.88
N ILE A 32 -7.86 10.45 -4.14
CA ILE A 32 -8.55 11.62 -4.71
C ILE A 32 -8.99 11.38 -6.17
N VAL A 33 -8.20 10.63 -6.94
CA VAL A 33 -8.48 10.38 -8.36
C VAL A 33 -9.70 9.50 -8.55
N VAL A 34 -9.92 8.51 -7.68
CA VAL A 34 -11.01 7.52 -7.81
C VAL A 34 -12.38 8.19 -7.86
N THR A 35 -12.61 9.22 -7.06
CA THR A 35 -13.90 9.94 -7.01
C THR A 35 -14.11 10.89 -8.17
N ALA A 36 -13.04 11.35 -8.82
CA ALA A 36 -13.12 12.20 -10.00
C ALA A 36 -13.22 11.41 -11.33
N MET A 37 -12.98 10.08 -11.30
CA MET A 37 -12.95 9.25 -12.51
C MET A 37 -14.18 9.40 -13.42
N PRO A 38 -15.43 9.41 -12.92
CA PRO A 38 -16.60 9.57 -13.79
C PRO A 38 -16.58 10.87 -14.59
N THR A 39 -16.24 11.99 -13.95
CA THR A 39 -16.12 13.31 -14.58
C THR A 39 -14.99 13.34 -15.62
N ILE A 40 -13.82 12.78 -15.28
CA ILE A 40 -12.68 12.65 -16.19
C ILE A 40 -13.06 11.86 -17.44
N GLY A 41 -13.78 10.73 -17.27
CA GLY A 41 -14.19 9.89 -18.39
C GLY A 41 -15.18 10.57 -19.32
N GLN A 42 -16.08 11.40 -18.77
CA GLN A 42 -17.03 12.20 -19.55
C GLN A 42 -16.32 13.31 -20.33
N GLU A 43 -15.46 14.09 -19.67
CA GLU A 43 -14.78 15.22 -20.29
C GLU A 43 -13.73 14.80 -21.33
N LEU A 44 -12.99 13.71 -21.10
CA LEU A 44 -12.03 13.17 -22.06
C LEU A 44 -12.66 12.25 -23.13
N GLY A 45 -13.98 12.00 -23.04
CA GLY A 45 -14.75 11.26 -24.05
C GLY A 45 -14.39 9.76 -24.15
N ASP A 46 -13.75 9.18 -23.14
CA ASP A 46 -13.28 7.78 -23.15
C ASP A 46 -13.54 7.05 -21.82
N PRO A 47 -14.82 6.84 -21.46
CA PRO A 47 -15.17 6.19 -20.18
C PRO A 47 -14.77 4.72 -20.11
N GLN A 48 -14.48 4.08 -21.26
CA GLN A 48 -14.10 2.67 -21.28
C GLN A 48 -12.68 2.43 -20.76
N ASN A 49 -11.80 3.41 -20.89
CA ASN A 49 -10.40 3.36 -20.52
C ASN A 49 -10.09 3.99 -19.15
N LEU A 50 -11.10 4.34 -18.34
CA LEU A 50 -10.93 4.86 -16.97
C LEU A 50 -10.01 4.01 -16.09
N PRO A 51 -10.06 2.66 -16.10
CA PRO A 51 -9.16 1.86 -15.30
C PRO A 51 -7.67 2.12 -15.59
N LEU A 52 -7.31 2.59 -16.79
CA LEU A 52 -5.91 2.91 -17.13
C LEU A 52 -5.32 4.01 -16.26
N ILE A 53 -6.13 4.96 -15.79
CA ILE A 53 -5.68 6.07 -14.93
C ILE A 53 -5.08 5.53 -13.63
N VAL A 54 -5.77 4.60 -12.98
CA VAL A 54 -5.32 3.99 -11.72
C VAL A 54 -4.23 2.96 -11.98
N THR A 55 -4.41 2.10 -12.98
CA THR A 55 -3.50 0.99 -13.27
C THR A 55 -2.12 1.51 -13.70
N SER A 56 -2.04 2.54 -14.55
CA SER A 56 -0.76 3.14 -14.98
C SER A 56 0.07 3.63 -13.79
N TYR A 57 -0.57 4.34 -12.87
CA TYR A 57 0.08 4.79 -11.64
C TYR A 57 0.54 3.63 -10.77
N LEU A 58 -0.34 2.65 -10.50
CA LEU A 58 -0.02 1.52 -9.63
C LEU A 58 1.10 0.65 -10.19
N VAL A 59 1.09 0.39 -11.50
CA VAL A 59 2.17 -0.34 -12.18
C VAL A 59 3.49 0.37 -11.96
N ALA A 60 3.57 1.67 -12.30
CA ALA A 60 4.78 2.45 -12.14
C ALA A 60 5.22 2.53 -10.67
N ALA A 61 4.32 2.87 -9.77
CA ALA A 61 4.63 3.04 -8.35
C ALA A 61 5.13 1.73 -7.71
N THR A 62 4.49 0.61 -8.01
CA THR A 62 4.89 -0.69 -7.46
C THR A 62 6.24 -1.12 -7.99
N THR A 63 6.44 -1.02 -9.31
CA THR A 63 7.65 -1.54 -9.97
C THR A 63 8.92 -0.77 -9.61
N VAL A 64 8.82 0.54 -9.36
CA VAL A 64 10.00 1.36 -9.02
C VAL A 64 10.34 1.34 -7.53
N THR A 65 9.45 0.88 -6.66
CA THR A 65 9.68 0.90 -5.20
C THR A 65 11.01 0.27 -4.79
N PRO A 66 11.41 -0.94 -5.25
CA PRO A 66 12.69 -1.54 -4.88
C PRO A 66 13.90 -0.75 -5.38
N LEU A 67 13.77 -0.10 -6.54
CA LEU A 67 14.83 0.73 -7.10
C LEU A 67 15.15 1.93 -6.20
N TYR A 68 14.11 2.59 -5.69
CA TYR A 68 14.26 3.72 -4.77
C TYR A 68 15.04 3.32 -3.51
N GLY A 69 14.80 2.12 -2.96
CA GLY A 69 15.56 1.61 -1.82
C GLY A 69 17.04 1.47 -2.12
N LYS A 70 17.39 0.78 -3.21
CA LYS A 70 18.78 0.59 -3.63
C LYS A 70 19.45 1.91 -4.00
N PHE A 71 18.79 2.76 -4.77
CA PHE A 71 19.32 4.06 -5.15
C PHE A 71 19.56 4.96 -3.93
N ALA A 72 18.67 4.92 -2.94
CA ALA A 72 18.84 5.68 -1.72
C ALA A 72 20.01 5.20 -0.86
N ASP A 73 20.30 3.89 -0.88
CA ASP A 73 21.47 3.32 -0.22
C ASP A 73 22.77 3.72 -0.93
N VAL A 74 22.75 3.88 -2.27
CA VAL A 74 23.91 4.24 -3.10
C VAL A 74 24.14 5.75 -3.18
N TYR A 75 23.09 6.51 -3.55
CA TYR A 75 23.20 7.96 -3.84
C TYR A 75 22.79 8.85 -2.69
N GLY A 76 22.29 8.27 -1.60
CA GLY A 76 21.84 9.00 -0.40
C GLY A 76 20.35 9.33 -0.42
N ARG A 77 19.75 9.20 0.76
CA ARG A 77 18.30 9.33 1.02
C ARG A 77 17.72 10.65 0.50
N ARG A 78 18.42 11.76 0.77
CA ARG A 78 17.98 13.10 0.42
C ARG A 78 17.83 13.28 -1.09
N HIS A 79 18.86 12.89 -1.87
CA HIS A 79 18.86 13.10 -3.31
C HIS A 79 17.77 12.27 -4.00
N ILE A 80 17.60 11.04 -3.59
CA ILE A 80 16.63 10.14 -4.18
C ILE A 80 15.19 10.53 -3.79
N LEU A 81 14.97 10.95 -2.54
CA LEU A 81 13.66 11.46 -2.12
C LEU A 81 13.30 12.76 -2.86
N ALA A 82 14.25 13.67 -3.04
CA ALA A 82 14.04 14.88 -3.82
C ALA A 82 13.77 14.58 -5.31
N ALA A 83 14.51 13.65 -5.91
CA ALA A 83 14.27 13.21 -7.29
C ALA A 83 12.87 12.61 -7.45
N GLY A 84 12.44 11.74 -6.53
CA GLY A 84 11.09 11.17 -6.52
C GLY A 84 10.00 12.25 -6.45
N LEU A 85 10.16 13.24 -5.55
CA LEU A 85 9.21 14.37 -5.47
C LEU A 85 9.18 15.21 -6.74
N ILE A 86 10.33 15.48 -7.36
CA ILE A 86 10.40 16.25 -8.61
C ILE A 86 9.66 15.49 -9.72
N ILE A 87 9.92 14.19 -9.88
CA ILE A 87 9.24 13.35 -10.88
C ILE A 87 7.73 13.33 -10.60
N PHE A 88 7.32 13.21 -9.33
CA PHE A 88 5.92 13.23 -8.92
C PHE A 88 5.23 14.56 -9.27
N ILE A 89 5.87 15.70 -9.00
CA ILE A 89 5.36 17.04 -9.32
C ILE A 89 5.23 17.21 -10.84
N LEU A 90 6.26 16.85 -11.60
CA LEU A 90 6.23 16.92 -13.08
C LEU A 90 5.13 16.03 -13.66
N GLY A 91 4.99 14.80 -13.14
CA GLY A 91 3.88 13.92 -13.49
C GLY A 91 2.52 14.52 -13.14
N SER A 92 2.38 15.17 -11.99
CA SER A 92 1.13 15.86 -11.59
C SER A 92 0.78 17.01 -12.53
N VAL A 93 1.75 17.84 -12.92
CA VAL A 93 1.55 18.88 -13.94
C VAL A 93 1.12 18.28 -15.25
N ALA A 94 1.80 17.23 -15.73
CA ALA A 94 1.44 16.54 -16.95
C ALA A 94 0.02 15.93 -16.90
N CYS A 95 -0.39 15.36 -15.77
CA CYS A 95 -1.76 14.87 -15.55
C CYS A 95 -2.79 16.01 -15.63
N ALA A 96 -2.49 17.14 -14.99
CA ALA A 96 -3.40 18.29 -14.97
C ALA A 96 -3.60 18.94 -16.36
N MET A 97 -2.62 18.78 -17.26
CA MET A 97 -2.62 19.31 -18.63
C MET A 97 -3.05 18.28 -19.67
N ALA A 98 -3.39 17.05 -19.28
CA ALA A 98 -3.74 15.99 -20.21
C ALA A 98 -5.08 16.29 -20.91
N SER A 99 -5.08 16.23 -22.24
CA SER A 99 -6.26 16.47 -23.09
C SER A 99 -6.88 15.18 -23.65
N THR A 100 -6.26 14.04 -23.43
CA THR A 100 -6.77 12.72 -23.86
C THR A 100 -6.53 11.68 -22.77
N MET A 101 -7.31 10.60 -22.75
CA MET A 101 -7.15 9.50 -21.80
C MET A 101 -5.77 8.84 -21.90
N GLY A 102 -5.24 8.68 -23.11
CA GLY A 102 -3.90 8.12 -23.34
C GLY A 102 -2.78 9.00 -22.76
N LEU A 103 -2.86 10.32 -22.95
CA LEU A 103 -1.91 11.27 -22.34
C LEU A 103 -2.02 11.27 -20.83
N LEU A 104 -3.24 11.21 -20.29
CA LEU A 104 -3.47 11.12 -18.83
C LEU A 104 -2.86 9.82 -18.29
N ALA A 105 -3.07 8.69 -18.93
CA ALA A 105 -2.48 7.42 -18.52
C ALA A 105 -0.94 7.44 -18.55
N ALA A 106 -0.34 8.04 -19.59
CA ALA A 106 1.11 8.20 -19.68
C ALA A 106 1.65 9.15 -18.59
N ALA A 107 0.96 10.25 -18.32
CA ALA A 107 1.29 11.18 -17.24
C ALA A 107 1.16 10.54 -15.87
N ARG A 108 0.13 9.69 -15.64
CA ARG A 108 -0.07 8.90 -14.44
C ARG A 108 1.07 7.88 -14.23
N PHE A 109 1.56 7.27 -15.31
CA PHE A 109 2.73 6.40 -15.23
C PHE A 109 3.97 7.18 -14.75
N LEU A 110 4.24 8.36 -15.34
CA LEU A 110 5.32 9.24 -14.89
C LEU A 110 5.15 9.66 -13.41
N GLN A 111 3.95 10.06 -13.01
CA GLN A 111 3.63 10.43 -11.64
C GLN A 111 3.83 9.25 -10.67
N GLY A 112 3.41 8.05 -11.06
CA GLY A 112 3.63 6.82 -10.30
C GLY A 112 5.11 6.48 -10.13
N MET A 113 5.93 6.72 -11.15
CA MET A 113 7.39 6.60 -11.01
C MET A 113 7.94 7.50 -9.89
N GLY A 114 7.43 8.71 -9.73
CA GLY A 114 7.81 9.59 -8.62
C GLY A 114 7.25 9.13 -7.27
N GLY A 115 5.98 8.74 -7.24
CA GLY A 115 5.24 8.42 -6.01
C GLY A 115 5.62 7.10 -5.36
N GLY A 116 6.08 6.10 -6.14
CA GLY A 116 6.29 4.73 -5.67
C GLY A 116 7.34 4.56 -4.58
N GLY A 117 8.34 5.44 -4.53
CA GLY A 117 9.40 5.39 -3.51
C GLY A 117 9.15 6.25 -2.28
N LEU A 118 8.22 7.21 -2.31
CA LEU A 118 8.10 8.24 -1.28
C LEU A 118 7.82 7.67 0.12
N ILE A 119 6.96 6.66 0.22
CA ILE A 119 6.59 6.05 1.50
C ILE A 119 7.75 5.23 2.06
N SER A 120 8.38 4.37 1.26
CA SER A 120 9.50 3.54 1.70
C SER A 120 10.72 4.39 2.08
N LEU A 121 11.01 5.44 1.31
CA LEU A 121 12.09 6.38 1.60
C LEU A 121 11.82 7.17 2.89
N ALA A 122 10.59 7.65 3.11
CA ALA A 122 10.23 8.32 4.35
C ALA A 122 10.42 7.40 5.57
N GLN A 123 10.01 6.14 5.47
CA GLN A 123 10.24 5.14 6.52
C GLN A 123 11.73 4.88 6.75
N THR A 124 12.53 4.82 5.69
CA THR A 124 13.99 4.62 5.79
C THR A 124 14.66 5.82 6.42
N VAL A 125 14.32 7.05 6.02
CA VAL A 125 14.87 8.28 6.61
C VAL A 125 14.58 8.34 8.11
N ILE A 126 13.38 8.00 8.55
CA ILE A 126 13.06 7.93 9.98
C ILE A 126 13.88 6.85 10.66
N ALA A 127 14.05 5.70 10.01
CA ALA A 127 14.87 4.64 10.57
C ALA A 127 16.35 5.00 10.70
N ASP A 128 16.86 5.92 9.90
CA ASP A 128 18.22 6.48 10.04
C ASP A 128 18.31 7.51 11.18
N LEU A 129 17.22 8.22 11.50
CA LEU A 129 17.21 9.33 12.46
C LEU A 129 16.89 8.92 13.90
N VAL A 130 16.20 7.80 14.09
CA VAL A 130 15.72 7.36 15.41
C VAL A 130 16.04 5.90 15.68
N THR A 131 16.14 5.56 16.96
CA THR A 131 16.40 4.18 17.39
C THR A 131 15.23 3.26 17.00
N PRO A 132 15.44 1.95 16.79
CA PRO A 132 14.39 1.00 16.47
C PRO A 132 13.20 1.04 17.44
N ARG A 133 13.46 1.31 18.72
CA ARG A 133 12.42 1.43 19.75
C ARG A 133 11.54 2.66 19.56
N GLU A 134 12.13 3.78 19.17
CA GLU A 134 11.40 5.02 18.89
C GLU A 134 10.64 4.96 17.57
N ARG A 135 11.13 4.18 16.57
CA ARG A 135 10.45 4.02 15.26
C ARG A 135 8.99 3.62 15.40
N GLY A 136 8.67 2.76 16.38
CA GLY A 136 7.29 2.35 16.65
C GLY A 136 6.34 3.53 16.85
N ARG A 137 6.77 4.56 17.57
CA ARG A 137 5.98 5.79 17.79
C ARG A 137 5.73 6.52 16.47
N TYR A 138 6.71 6.58 15.57
CA TYR A 138 6.58 7.29 14.30
C TYR A 138 5.75 6.54 13.26
N GLN A 139 5.62 5.22 13.38
CA GLN A 139 4.69 4.44 12.54
C GLN A 139 3.23 4.87 12.73
N THR A 140 2.87 5.41 13.90
CA THR A 140 1.55 5.98 14.14
C THR A 140 1.26 7.19 13.24
N TYR A 141 2.27 8.04 13.00
CA TYR A 141 2.12 9.17 12.07
C TYR A 141 1.86 8.69 10.64
N PHE A 142 2.49 7.59 10.22
CA PHE A 142 2.25 7.01 8.90
C PHE A 142 0.82 6.50 8.77
N ALA A 143 0.33 5.78 9.77
CA ALA A 143 -1.06 5.31 9.79
C ALA A 143 -2.04 6.50 9.78
N ALA A 144 -1.76 7.57 10.52
CA ALA A 144 -2.58 8.77 10.53
C ALA A 144 -2.59 9.48 9.16
N VAL A 145 -1.45 9.57 8.47
CA VAL A 145 -1.35 10.12 7.11
C VAL A 145 -2.22 9.32 6.15
N PHE A 146 -2.15 7.98 6.19
CA PHE A 146 -2.99 7.12 5.35
C PHE A 146 -4.47 7.30 5.64
N ALA A 147 -4.88 7.33 6.92
CA ALA A 147 -6.28 7.53 7.28
C ALA A 147 -6.78 8.92 6.84
N THR A 148 -5.97 9.96 7.04
CA THR A 148 -6.30 11.32 6.57
C THR A 148 -6.47 11.35 5.06
N SER A 149 -5.56 10.74 4.31
CA SER A 149 -5.64 10.65 2.85
C SER A 149 -6.88 9.88 2.38
N SER A 150 -7.24 8.81 3.06
CA SER A 150 -8.39 7.96 2.72
C SER A 150 -9.72 8.68 2.94
N ILE A 151 -9.78 9.64 3.89
CA ILE A 151 -10.97 10.46 4.14
C ILE A 151 -10.95 11.72 3.28
N ALA A 152 -9.83 12.45 3.28
CA ALA A 152 -9.71 13.71 2.55
C ALA A 152 -9.75 13.52 1.02
N GLY A 153 -9.22 12.40 0.51
CA GLY A 153 -9.17 12.11 -0.92
C GLY A 153 -10.55 12.15 -1.58
N PRO A 154 -11.49 11.29 -1.17
CA PRO A 154 -12.83 11.27 -1.73
C PRO A 154 -13.57 12.61 -1.58
N VAL A 155 -13.40 13.28 -0.43
CA VAL A 155 -14.06 14.59 -0.19
C VAL A 155 -13.52 15.66 -1.13
N LEU A 156 -12.20 15.81 -1.23
CA LEU A 156 -11.57 16.81 -2.12
C LEU A 156 -11.77 16.44 -3.59
N GLY A 157 -11.64 15.17 -3.95
CA GLY A 157 -11.80 14.71 -5.32
C GLY A 157 -13.23 14.92 -5.83
N GLY A 158 -14.24 14.58 -5.02
CA GLY A 158 -15.63 14.85 -5.32
C GLY A 158 -15.93 16.33 -5.41
N PHE A 159 -15.42 17.15 -4.48
CA PHE A 159 -15.59 18.60 -4.48
C PHE A 159 -14.98 19.24 -5.75
N PHE A 160 -13.75 18.91 -6.10
CA PHE A 160 -13.12 19.47 -7.30
C PHE A 160 -13.81 19.01 -8.59
N ALA A 161 -14.19 17.74 -8.68
CA ALA A 161 -14.87 17.20 -9.85
C ALA A 161 -16.29 17.79 -10.05
N GLN A 162 -17.00 18.09 -8.97
CA GLN A 162 -18.40 18.56 -9.02
C GLN A 162 -18.53 20.07 -9.15
N TYR A 163 -17.70 20.84 -8.43
CA TYR A 163 -17.87 22.30 -8.30
C TYR A 163 -16.81 23.12 -9.02
N LEU A 164 -15.68 22.52 -9.40
CA LEU A 164 -14.58 23.19 -10.04
C LEU A 164 -14.19 22.41 -11.32
N HIS A 165 -12.90 22.13 -11.50
CA HIS A 165 -12.38 21.34 -12.63
C HIS A 165 -11.58 20.15 -12.10
N TRP A 166 -11.76 18.96 -12.69
CA TRP A 166 -11.10 17.75 -12.23
C TRP A 166 -9.56 17.85 -12.19
N SER A 167 -8.95 18.64 -13.07
CA SER A 167 -7.49 18.80 -13.09
C SER A 167 -6.91 19.34 -11.77
N LEU A 168 -7.72 20.01 -10.95
CA LEU A 168 -7.30 20.52 -9.64
C LEU A 168 -6.88 19.41 -8.67
N ILE A 169 -7.36 18.17 -8.86
CA ILE A 169 -6.89 17.01 -8.07
C ILE A 169 -5.40 16.78 -8.27
N PHE A 170 -4.86 17.16 -9.43
CA PHE A 170 -3.43 17.07 -9.73
C PHE A 170 -2.68 18.35 -9.40
N TRP A 171 -3.27 19.50 -9.67
CA TRP A 171 -2.67 20.80 -9.34
C TRP A 171 -2.39 20.98 -7.86
N ILE A 172 -3.21 20.43 -6.96
CA ILE A 172 -3.00 20.49 -5.49
C ILE A 172 -1.67 19.83 -5.08
N ASN A 173 -1.17 18.86 -5.84
CA ASN A 173 0.09 18.20 -5.58
C ASN A 173 1.30 19.11 -5.79
N VAL A 174 1.18 20.14 -6.64
CA VAL A 174 2.30 21.03 -6.98
C VAL A 174 2.72 21.87 -5.77
N PRO A 175 1.85 22.68 -5.15
CA PRO A 175 2.24 23.48 -3.98
C PRO A 175 2.65 22.60 -2.79
N LEU A 176 1.96 21.50 -2.54
CA LEU A 176 2.30 20.58 -1.45
C LEU A 176 3.64 19.89 -1.70
N GLY A 177 3.90 19.48 -2.94
CA GLY A 177 5.17 18.84 -3.34
C GLY A 177 6.35 19.82 -3.26
N LEU A 178 6.19 21.06 -3.70
CA LEU A 178 7.21 22.10 -3.56
C LEU A 178 7.50 22.43 -2.10
N ALA A 179 6.48 22.47 -1.24
CA ALA A 179 6.65 22.64 0.19
C ALA A 179 7.44 21.46 0.80
N ALA A 180 7.08 20.21 0.49
CA ALA A 180 7.81 19.02 0.93
C ALA A 180 9.27 19.06 0.45
N LEU A 181 9.51 19.35 -0.84
CA LEU A 181 10.84 19.45 -1.44
C LEU A 181 11.70 20.52 -0.78
N SER A 182 11.12 21.69 -0.47
CA SER A 182 11.82 22.78 0.22
C SER A 182 12.28 22.35 1.61
N VAL A 183 11.40 21.72 2.39
CA VAL A 183 11.74 21.24 3.74
C VAL A 183 12.81 20.14 3.67
N ILE A 184 12.66 19.17 2.78
CA ILE A 184 13.60 18.06 2.59
C ILE A 184 14.98 18.59 2.18
N ASN A 185 15.05 19.48 1.19
CA ASN A 185 16.31 20.02 0.72
C ASN A 185 17.06 20.87 1.77
N ARG A 186 16.33 21.57 2.62
CA ARG A 186 16.94 22.41 3.66
C ARG A 186 17.39 21.61 4.87
N ARG A 187 16.63 20.58 5.27
CA ARG A 187 16.79 19.91 6.57
C ARG A 187 17.49 18.55 6.51
N LEU A 188 17.37 17.81 5.39
CA LEU A 188 18.05 16.52 5.24
C LEU A 188 19.53 16.63 4.81
N LYS A 189 20.11 17.83 4.82
CA LYS A 189 21.56 18.01 4.57
C LYS A 189 22.43 17.32 5.61
N LEU A 190 21.90 17.08 6.80
CA LEU A 190 22.59 16.47 7.96
C LEU A 190 22.63 14.94 7.91
N LEU A 191 21.91 14.30 6.97
CA LEU A 191 21.96 12.85 6.86
C LEU A 191 23.32 12.38 6.34
N PRO A 192 23.84 11.26 6.91
CA PRO A 192 25.09 10.67 6.43
C PRO A 192 24.99 10.35 4.94
N GLN A 193 26.02 10.74 4.20
CA GLN A 193 26.13 10.34 2.80
C GLN A 193 26.70 8.92 2.73
N PRO A 194 26.28 8.10 1.74
CA PRO A 194 26.83 6.77 1.54
C PRO A 194 28.33 6.88 1.26
N ARG A 195 29.12 6.04 1.94
CA ARG A 195 30.59 6.06 1.84
C ARG A 195 31.17 5.06 0.85
N HIS A 196 30.32 4.20 0.26
CA HIS A 196 30.78 3.13 -0.62
C HIS A 196 30.06 3.14 -1.96
N PRO A 197 30.78 3.16 -3.10
CA PRO A 197 30.20 2.96 -4.41
C PRO A 197 29.71 1.50 -4.52
N HIS A 198 28.42 1.31 -4.69
CA HIS A 198 27.81 0.02 -5.02
C HIS A 198 27.46 -0.02 -6.50
N GLN A 199 27.62 -1.17 -7.12
CA GLN A 199 27.13 -1.37 -8.47
C GLN A 199 25.61 -1.52 -8.47
N ILE A 200 24.95 -0.95 -9.48
CA ILE A 200 23.51 -1.05 -9.65
C ILE A 200 23.23 -2.06 -10.75
N ASP A 201 22.46 -3.09 -10.41
CA ASP A 201 21.98 -4.08 -11.38
C ASP A 201 20.81 -3.51 -12.20
N TYR A 202 21.11 -2.67 -13.20
CA TYR A 202 20.10 -2.09 -14.10
C TYR A 202 19.34 -3.15 -14.89
N PHE A 203 19.99 -4.26 -15.24
CA PHE A 203 19.34 -5.36 -15.94
C PHE A 203 18.36 -6.09 -15.03
N GLY A 204 18.77 -6.47 -13.80
CA GLY A 204 17.87 -7.02 -12.81
C GLY A 204 16.71 -6.08 -12.46
N ALA A 205 16.98 -4.76 -12.41
CA ALA A 205 15.95 -3.76 -12.21
C ALA A 205 14.90 -3.76 -13.34
N SER A 206 15.33 -3.81 -14.60
CA SER A 206 14.43 -3.87 -15.76
C SER A 206 13.60 -5.15 -15.78
N LEU A 207 14.21 -6.30 -15.44
CA LEU A 207 13.50 -7.58 -15.30
C LEU A 207 12.40 -7.52 -14.25
N LEU A 208 12.70 -6.94 -13.07
CA LEU A 208 11.73 -6.79 -11.98
C LEU A 208 10.57 -5.88 -12.38
N VAL A 209 10.86 -4.77 -13.08
CA VAL A 209 9.85 -3.83 -13.59
C VAL A 209 8.89 -4.53 -14.56
N VAL A 210 9.42 -5.27 -15.54
CA VAL A 210 8.58 -5.98 -16.50
C VAL A 210 7.77 -7.10 -15.83
N ALA A 211 8.42 -7.90 -14.97
CA ALA A 211 7.79 -9.01 -14.27
C ALA A 211 6.62 -8.56 -13.38
N SER A 212 6.87 -7.56 -12.52
CA SER A 212 5.85 -7.05 -11.61
C SER A 212 4.80 -6.18 -12.32
N GLY A 213 5.22 -5.42 -13.34
CA GLY A 213 4.30 -4.63 -14.16
C GLY A 213 3.31 -5.51 -14.92
N ALA A 214 3.79 -6.59 -15.57
CA ALA A 214 2.91 -7.57 -16.22
C ALA A 214 1.95 -8.24 -15.23
N LEU A 215 2.41 -8.55 -14.00
CA LEU A 215 1.57 -9.13 -12.96
C LEU A 215 0.45 -8.16 -12.52
N VAL A 216 0.80 -6.91 -12.22
CA VAL A 216 -0.19 -5.89 -11.79
C VAL A 216 -1.20 -5.61 -12.91
N LEU A 217 -0.75 -5.55 -14.17
CA LEU A 217 -1.64 -5.42 -15.33
C LEU A 217 -2.58 -6.63 -15.49
N ALA A 218 -2.07 -7.85 -15.31
CA ALA A 218 -2.89 -9.06 -15.37
C ALA A 218 -3.97 -9.04 -14.27
N LEU A 219 -3.58 -8.74 -13.04
CA LEU A 219 -4.46 -8.65 -11.87
C LEU A 219 -5.53 -7.55 -12.05
N GLY A 220 -5.16 -6.39 -12.58
CA GLY A 220 -6.09 -5.29 -12.85
C GLY A 220 -7.15 -5.63 -13.89
N ARG A 221 -6.84 -6.53 -14.84
CA ARG A 221 -7.81 -6.98 -15.85
C ARG A 221 -8.82 -8.01 -15.32
N LEU A 222 -8.49 -8.73 -14.25
CA LEU A 222 -9.38 -9.75 -13.65
C LEU A 222 -10.64 -9.18 -13.02
N GLY A 223 -10.62 -7.93 -12.55
CA GLY A 223 -11.79 -7.24 -12.01
C GLY A 223 -12.75 -6.67 -13.05
N GLY A 224 -12.46 -6.86 -14.35
CA GLY A 224 -13.22 -6.29 -15.48
C GLY A 224 -13.86 -7.34 -16.40
N ARG A 225 -13.87 -7.02 -17.70
CA ARG A 225 -14.49 -7.83 -18.76
C ARG A 225 -13.76 -9.14 -19.11
N PHE A 226 -12.57 -9.38 -18.57
CA PHE A 226 -11.73 -10.51 -18.96
C PHE A 226 -11.84 -11.66 -17.96
N SER A 227 -12.10 -12.87 -18.48
CA SER A 227 -12.00 -14.11 -17.71
C SER A 227 -10.53 -14.44 -17.40
N TRP A 228 -10.30 -15.20 -16.32
CA TRP A 228 -9.01 -15.78 -15.97
C TRP A 228 -8.32 -16.53 -17.11
N ILE A 229 -9.13 -17.16 -17.99
CA ILE A 229 -8.68 -18.03 -19.08
C ILE A 229 -8.54 -17.23 -20.41
N SER A 230 -8.75 -15.92 -20.39
CA SER A 230 -8.61 -15.13 -21.62
C SER A 230 -7.14 -15.06 -22.06
N ALA A 231 -6.89 -15.17 -23.38
CA ALA A 231 -5.55 -15.15 -23.93
C ALA A 231 -4.70 -13.91 -23.51
N PRO A 232 -5.26 -12.68 -23.43
CA PRO A 232 -4.48 -11.53 -22.96
C PRO A 232 -4.06 -11.65 -21.49
N VAL A 233 -4.90 -12.21 -20.61
CA VAL A 233 -4.60 -12.36 -19.18
C VAL A 233 -3.55 -13.47 -18.99
N LEU A 234 -3.73 -14.62 -19.65
CA LEU A 234 -2.77 -15.71 -19.62
C LEU A 234 -1.41 -15.29 -20.21
N GLY A 235 -1.40 -14.49 -21.28
CA GLY A 235 -0.19 -13.92 -21.88
C GLY A 235 0.57 -13.04 -20.90
N LEU A 236 -0.13 -12.17 -20.15
CA LEU A 236 0.47 -11.34 -19.11
C LEU A 236 1.01 -12.15 -17.94
N PHE A 237 0.29 -13.18 -17.48
CA PHE A 237 0.81 -14.09 -16.45
C PHE A 237 2.02 -14.88 -16.93
N GLY A 238 2.00 -15.38 -18.17
CA GLY A 238 3.15 -16.06 -18.79
C GLY A 238 4.38 -15.14 -18.91
N LEU A 239 4.16 -13.91 -19.37
CA LEU A 239 5.21 -12.88 -19.44
C LEU A 239 5.77 -12.59 -18.05
N SER A 240 4.90 -12.37 -17.06
CA SER A 240 5.31 -12.14 -15.67
C SER A 240 6.14 -13.31 -15.14
N ALA A 241 5.66 -14.54 -15.28
CA ALA A 241 6.34 -15.74 -14.78
C ALA A 241 7.73 -15.91 -15.42
N LEU A 242 7.84 -15.69 -16.75
CA LEU A 242 9.10 -15.74 -17.46
C LEU A 242 10.11 -14.72 -16.90
N PHE A 243 9.70 -13.46 -16.79
CA PHE A 243 10.58 -12.40 -16.31
C PHE A 243 10.92 -12.55 -14.82
N TRP A 244 10.00 -13.08 -13.99
CA TRP A 244 10.31 -13.47 -12.62
C TRP A 244 11.35 -14.58 -12.54
N ALA A 245 11.25 -15.62 -13.39
CA ALA A 245 12.24 -16.70 -13.45
C ALA A 245 13.63 -16.17 -13.83
N ILE A 246 13.71 -15.29 -14.86
CA ILE A 246 14.97 -14.67 -15.27
C ILE A 246 15.51 -13.73 -14.17
N PHE A 247 14.66 -12.96 -13.48
CA PHE A 247 15.05 -12.11 -12.37
C PHE A 247 15.62 -12.90 -11.20
N VAL A 248 14.96 -14.01 -10.82
CA VAL A 248 15.45 -14.91 -9.76
C VAL A 248 16.80 -15.50 -10.15
N TRP A 249 16.93 -16.03 -11.37
CA TRP A 249 18.23 -16.53 -11.88
C TRP A 249 19.30 -15.45 -11.82
N ARG A 250 19.02 -14.23 -12.28
CA ARG A 250 19.93 -13.08 -12.21
C ARG A 250 20.35 -12.75 -10.79
N THR A 251 19.40 -12.74 -9.85
CA THR A 251 19.65 -12.45 -8.43
C THR A 251 20.63 -13.45 -7.77
N TRP A 252 20.69 -14.70 -8.27
CA TRP A 252 21.61 -15.72 -7.78
C TRP A 252 22.99 -15.67 -8.45
N THR A 253 23.09 -15.08 -9.65
CA THR A 253 24.32 -15.10 -10.46
C THR A 253 25.10 -13.79 -10.42
N PHE A 254 24.46 -12.69 -10.05
CA PHE A 254 25.09 -11.37 -10.00
C PHE A 254 25.68 -11.06 -8.62
N GLU A 255 26.85 -10.43 -8.56
CA GLU A 255 27.57 -10.16 -7.30
C GLU A 255 26.81 -9.20 -6.39
N GLU A 256 26.26 -8.12 -6.94
CA GLU A 256 25.46 -7.11 -6.20
C GLU A 256 24.04 -6.98 -6.76
N PRO A 257 23.15 -7.97 -6.56
CA PRO A 257 21.81 -7.93 -7.12
C PRO A 257 21.00 -6.77 -6.52
N LEU A 258 19.94 -6.35 -7.24
CA LEU A 258 19.04 -5.29 -6.81
C LEU A 258 18.48 -5.53 -5.41
N ILE A 259 18.06 -6.77 -5.14
CA ILE A 259 17.63 -7.23 -3.83
C ILE A 259 18.59 -8.35 -3.39
N PRO A 260 19.47 -8.09 -2.40
CA PRO A 260 20.44 -9.08 -1.97
C PRO A 260 19.79 -10.37 -1.47
N THR A 261 20.26 -11.53 -1.96
CA THR A 261 19.72 -12.85 -1.57
C THR A 261 19.80 -13.11 -0.07
N ARG A 262 20.78 -12.50 0.63
CA ARG A 262 20.91 -12.56 2.09
C ARG A 262 19.67 -12.05 2.83
N LEU A 263 18.92 -11.08 2.26
CA LEU A 263 17.70 -10.57 2.88
C LEU A 263 16.60 -11.64 2.91
N PHE A 264 16.48 -12.45 1.87
CA PHE A 264 15.49 -13.55 1.83
C PHE A 264 15.86 -14.74 2.73
N LYS A 265 17.14 -14.88 3.10
CA LYS A 265 17.60 -15.89 4.06
C LYS A 265 17.25 -15.50 5.51
N LEU A 266 16.94 -14.23 5.78
CA LEU A 266 16.47 -13.78 7.08
C LEU A 266 15.02 -14.23 7.30
N ASN A 267 14.80 -15.14 8.26
CA ASN A 267 13.45 -15.59 8.61
C ASN A 267 12.53 -14.42 8.98
N ILE A 268 13.06 -13.42 9.68
CA ILE A 268 12.32 -12.20 10.05
C ILE A 268 11.80 -11.49 8.79
N MET A 269 12.61 -11.31 7.76
CA MET A 269 12.21 -10.66 6.51
C MET A 269 11.11 -11.44 5.80
N ARG A 270 11.29 -12.75 5.64
CA ARG A 270 10.31 -13.63 4.99
C ARG A 270 8.97 -13.61 5.72
N ASP A 271 8.99 -13.86 7.03
CA ASP A 271 7.78 -14.00 7.83
C ASP A 271 7.05 -12.66 7.98
N ALA A 272 7.79 -11.53 8.09
CA ALA A 272 7.21 -10.18 8.08
C ALA A 272 6.57 -9.81 6.74
N VAL A 273 7.22 -10.14 5.61
CA VAL A 273 6.68 -9.88 4.26
C VAL A 273 5.39 -10.66 4.05
N ILE A 274 5.38 -11.96 4.33
CA ILE A 274 4.20 -12.81 4.14
C ILE A 274 3.06 -12.32 5.04
N SER A 275 3.31 -12.13 6.33
CA SER A 275 2.31 -11.64 7.28
C SER A 275 1.72 -10.30 6.83
N SER A 276 2.59 -9.34 6.47
CA SER A 276 2.14 -8.00 6.09
C SER A 276 1.44 -7.95 4.73
N ALA A 277 1.82 -8.80 3.77
CA ALA A 277 1.13 -8.92 2.48
C ALA A 277 -0.30 -9.47 2.65
N LEU A 278 -0.44 -10.52 3.46
CA LEU A 278 -1.74 -11.13 3.76
C LEU A 278 -2.66 -10.17 4.54
N GLY A 279 -2.13 -9.53 5.58
CA GLY A 279 -2.90 -8.58 6.39
C GLY A 279 -3.28 -7.32 5.62
N LEU A 280 -2.33 -6.70 4.89
CA LEU A 280 -2.62 -5.53 4.07
C LEU A 280 -3.62 -5.86 2.96
N GLY A 281 -3.46 -7.02 2.31
CA GLY A 281 -4.38 -7.48 1.28
C GLY A 281 -5.80 -7.68 1.81
N ALA A 282 -5.94 -8.24 3.02
CA ALA A 282 -7.23 -8.37 3.70
C ALA A 282 -7.87 -7.00 3.99
N PHE A 283 -7.08 -6.04 4.52
CA PHE A 283 -7.56 -4.69 4.82
C PHE A 283 -7.98 -3.92 3.56
N VAL A 284 -7.11 -3.88 2.54
CA VAL A 284 -7.42 -3.18 1.29
C VAL A 284 -8.59 -3.89 0.56
N GLY A 285 -8.60 -5.23 0.58
CA GLY A 285 -9.71 -5.99 0.03
C GLY A 285 -11.04 -5.64 0.68
N LEU A 286 -11.11 -5.60 2.02
CA LEU A 286 -12.31 -5.15 2.73
C LEU A 286 -12.72 -3.74 2.30
N SER A 287 -11.76 -2.81 2.20
CA SER A 287 -12.04 -1.43 1.80
C SER A 287 -12.63 -1.31 0.39
N VAL A 288 -12.26 -2.23 -0.51
CA VAL A 288 -12.74 -2.26 -1.91
C VAL A 288 -14.09 -2.99 -2.04
N VAL A 289 -14.26 -4.13 -1.36
CA VAL A 289 -15.46 -4.94 -1.58
C VAL A 289 -16.65 -4.54 -0.70
N MET A 290 -16.40 -3.93 0.49
CA MET A 290 -17.48 -3.58 1.41
C MET A 290 -18.45 -2.52 0.90
N PRO A 291 -18.02 -1.44 0.19
CA PRO A 291 -18.97 -0.51 -0.42
C PRO A 291 -19.99 -1.20 -1.34
N ILE A 292 -19.55 -2.18 -2.13
CA ILE A 292 -20.44 -2.94 -3.03
C ILE A 292 -21.49 -3.72 -2.23
N TYR A 293 -21.09 -4.30 -1.09
CA TYR A 293 -22.02 -4.99 -0.19
C TYR A 293 -23.01 -4.02 0.48
N PHE A 294 -22.50 -2.89 0.96
CA PHE A 294 -23.34 -1.86 1.61
C PHE A 294 -24.39 -1.28 0.66
N GLU A 295 -24.02 -1.04 -0.59
CA GLU A 295 -24.94 -0.54 -1.61
C GLU A 295 -25.90 -1.65 -2.10
N GLY A 296 -25.37 -2.81 -2.48
CA GLY A 296 -26.13 -3.87 -3.14
C GLY A 296 -27.03 -4.68 -2.20
N VAL A 297 -26.64 -4.87 -0.94
CA VAL A 297 -27.36 -5.73 0.02
C VAL A 297 -28.08 -4.90 1.09
N ILE A 298 -27.37 -3.91 1.68
CA ILE A 298 -27.94 -3.10 2.76
C ILE A 298 -28.75 -1.91 2.20
N GLY A 299 -28.49 -1.50 0.94
CA GLY A 299 -29.21 -0.41 0.28
C GLY A 299 -28.75 0.99 0.71
N LEU A 300 -27.49 1.14 1.20
CA LEU A 300 -26.94 2.44 1.53
C LEU A 300 -26.63 3.23 0.26
N ASN A 301 -26.79 4.54 0.33
CA ASN A 301 -26.31 5.43 -0.73
C ASN A 301 -24.75 5.52 -0.72
N PRO A 302 -24.12 5.95 -1.83
CA PRO A 302 -22.65 6.02 -1.92
C PRO A 302 -21.97 6.84 -0.82
N ARG A 303 -22.62 7.92 -0.34
CA ARG A 303 -22.12 8.75 0.75
C ARG A 303 -22.07 7.98 2.06
N ASP A 304 -23.14 7.28 2.40
CA ASP A 304 -23.24 6.51 3.65
C ASP A 304 -22.35 5.26 3.61
N CYS A 305 -22.12 4.67 2.44
CA CYS A 305 -21.11 3.63 2.24
C CYS A 305 -19.71 4.14 2.61
N GLY A 306 -19.34 5.34 2.18
CA GLY A 306 -18.07 5.96 2.57
C GLY A 306 -17.96 6.21 4.08
N LEU A 307 -19.03 6.71 4.70
CA LEU A 307 -19.09 6.93 6.15
C LEU A 307 -18.98 5.64 6.95
N ALA A 308 -19.55 4.54 6.45
CA ALA A 308 -19.49 3.22 7.07
C ALA A 308 -18.07 2.62 7.09
N LEU A 309 -17.16 3.09 6.22
CA LEU A 309 -15.76 2.67 6.21
C LEU A 309 -14.87 3.45 7.20
N ILE A 310 -15.30 4.60 7.68
CA ILE A 310 -14.50 5.43 8.60
C ILE A 310 -14.09 4.67 9.88
N PRO A 311 -14.98 3.91 10.56
CA PRO A 311 -14.58 3.14 11.74
C PRO A 311 -13.46 2.13 11.48
N LEU A 312 -13.42 1.50 10.30
CA LEU A 312 -12.36 0.57 9.91
C LEU A 312 -11.00 1.27 9.81
N MET A 313 -10.99 2.46 9.22
CA MET A 313 -9.76 3.25 9.07
C MET A 313 -9.26 3.76 10.41
N ILE A 314 -10.15 4.25 11.27
CA ILE A 314 -9.82 4.67 12.64
C ILE A 314 -9.26 3.50 13.44
N ALA A 315 -9.89 2.31 13.36
CA ALA A 315 -9.41 1.11 14.05
C ALA A 315 -7.98 0.73 13.63
N THR A 316 -7.66 0.85 12.34
CA THR A 316 -6.31 0.60 11.84
C THR A 316 -5.28 1.58 12.43
N VAL A 317 -5.63 2.87 12.54
CA VAL A 317 -4.75 3.89 13.17
C VAL A 317 -4.58 3.61 14.66
N ILE A 318 -5.65 3.27 15.37
CA ILE A 318 -5.59 2.94 16.78
C ILE A 318 -4.73 1.68 17.01
N GLY A 319 -4.88 0.67 16.16
CA GLY A 319 -4.03 -0.52 16.16
C GLY A 319 -2.55 -0.18 15.98
N ALA A 320 -2.21 0.64 14.98
CA ALA A 320 -0.84 1.08 14.74
C ALA A 320 -0.28 1.91 15.89
N ALA A 321 -1.08 2.81 16.47
CA ALA A 321 -0.70 3.62 17.63
C ALA A 321 -0.44 2.77 18.87
N SER A 322 -1.29 1.77 19.11
CA SER A 322 -1.14 0.83 20.23
C SER A 322 0.14 0.00 20.07
N ALA A 323 0.40 -0.53 18.88
CA ALA A 323 1.61 -1.26 18.58
C ALA A 323 2.87 -0.38 18.77
N GLY A 324 2.84 0.88 18.30
CA GLY A 324 3.92 1.82 18.50
C GLY A 324 4.23 2.11 19.97
N ARG A 325 3.19 2.25 20.81
CA ARG A 325 3.35 2.44 22.26
C ARG A 325 3.93 1.19 22.93
N ILE A 326 3.47 0.01 22.56
CA ILE A 326 3.96 -1.26 23.11
C ILE A 326 5.44 -1.46 22.77
N MET A 327 5.84 -1.23 21.52
CA MET A 327 7.25 -1.30 21.12
C MET A 327 8.15 -0.34 21.91
N ALA A 328 7.64 0.84 22.26
CA ALA A 328 8.40 1.82 23.03
C ALA A 328 8.65 1.39 24.48
N HIS A 329 7.76 0.63 25.11
CA HIS A 329 7.77 0.37 26.55
C HIS A 329 7.98 -1.10 26.93
N HIS A 330 7.69 -2.07 26.05
CA HIS A 330 7.69 -3.49 26.36
C HIS A 330 8.74 -4.25 25.55
N ALA A 331 9.36 -5.25 26.18
CA ALA A 331 10.30 -6.15 25.51
C ALA A 331 9.57 -7.13 24.58
N HIS A 332 8.40 -7.61 25.00
CA HIS A 332 7.56 -8.53 24.22
C HIS A 332 6.50 -7.75 23.44
N TYR A 333 6.91 -7.16 22.32
CA TYR A 333 6.05 -6.30 21.51
C TYR A 333 5.18 -7.08 20.50
N LYS A 334 5.47 -8.37 20.28
CA LYS A 334 4.80 -9.20 19.29
C LYS A 334 3.47 -9.78 19.75
N ILE A 335 3.26 -9.94 21.04
CA ILE A 335 2.07 -10.62 21.60
C ILE A 335 0.77 -9.90 21.20
N MET A 336 0.73 -8.57 21.36
CA MET A 336 -0.48 -7.79 21.09
C MET A 336 -0.94 -7.90 19.62
N PRO A 337 -0.10 -7.70 18.56
CA PRO A 337 -0.56 -7.82 17.20
C PRO A 337 -0.88 -9.27 16.80
N VAL A 338 -0.22 -10.27 17.37
CA VAL A 338 -0.57 -11.68 17.16
C VAL A 338 -1.99 -11.94 17.68
N MET A 339 -2.32 -11.50 18.91
CA MET A 339 -3.68 -11.59 19.44
C MET A 339 -4.68 -10.77 18.63
N GLY A 340 -4.29 -9.56 18.20
CA GLY A 340 -5.10 -8.71 17.34
C GLY A 340 -5.44 -9.39 16.00
N LEU A 341 -4.47 -10.04 15.35
CA LEU A 341 -4.70 -10.80 14.12
C LEU A 341 -5.52 -12.08 14.36
N LEU A 342 -5.35 -12.74 15.49
CA LEU A 342 -6.18 -13.90 15.87
C LEU A 342 -7.65 -13.48 15.97
N PHE A 343 -7.95 -12.42 16.73
CA PHE A 343 -9.31 -11.89 16.83
C PHE A 343 -9.84 -11.39 15.49
N ALA A 344 -8.99 -10.78 14.67
CA ALA A 344 -9.33 -10.36 13.31
C ALA A 344 -9.73 -11.55 12.41
N ALA A 345 -8.97 -12.65 12.47
CA ALA A 345 -9.29 -13.87 11.75
C ALA A 345 -10.61 -14.49 12.22
N LEU A 346 -10.79 -14.60 13.54
CA LEU A 346 -12.04 -15.12 14.13
C LEU A 346 -13.26 -14.26 13.77
N ALA A 347 -13.12 -12.93 13.79
CA ALA A 347 -14.18 -12.00 13.37
C ALA A 347 -14.55 -12.19 11.90
N ALA A 348 -13.56 -12.31 11.01
CA ALA A 348 -13.81 -12.53 9.59
C ALA A 348 -14.45 -13.91 9.32
N LEU A 349 -14.02 -14.97 10.00
CA LEU A 349 -14.64 -16.29 9.91
C LEU A 349 -16.06 -16.29 10.47
N PHE A 350 -16.32 -15.56 11.56
CA PHE A 350 -17.67 -15.39 12.09
C PHE A 350 -18.59 -14.63 11.12
N LEU A 351 -18.05 -13.59 10.43
CA LEU A 351 -18.76 -12.91 9.35
C LEU A 351 -19.12 -13.89 8.21
N ALA A 352 -18.20 -14.75 7.81
CA ALA A 352 -18.48 -15.77 6.79
C ALA A 352 -19.62 -16.71 7.21
N TRP A 353 -19.70 -17.06 8.49
CA TRP A 353 -20.71 -17.99 9.01
C TRP A 353 -22.08 -17.33 9.21
N ARG A 354 -22.14 -16.11 9.78
CA ARG A 354 -23.38 -15.48 10.26
C ARG A 354 -23.79 -14.21 9.50
N LEU A 355 -23.29 -13.98 8.30
CA LEU A 355 -23.46 -12.74 7.55
C LEU A 355 -24.93 -12.28 7.42
N GLU A 356 -25.88 -13.22 7.20
CA GLU A 356 -27.29 -12.91 7.01
C GLU A 356 -28.01 -12.47 8.29
N SER A 357 -27.55 -12.93 9.45
CA SER A 357 -28.23 -12.70 10.73
C SER A 357 -27.70 -11.48 11.49
N LEU A 358 -26.69 -10.79 10.93
CA LEU A 358 -26.05 -9.68 11.60
C LEU A 358 -26.77 -8.35 11.33
N SER A 359 -26.93 -7.56 12.38
CA SER A 359 -27.31 -6.16 12.23
C SER A 359 -26.15 -5.35 11.60
N PHE A 360 -26.46 -4.21 11.02
CA PHE A 360 -25.47 -3.30 10.48
C PHE A 360 -24.38 -2.91 11.51
N LEU A 361 -24.80 -2.68 12.78
CA LEU A 361 -23.87 -2.39 13.87
C LEU A 361 -22.96 -3.60 14.17
N GLY A 362 -23.53 -4.82 14.24
CA GLY A 362 -22.75 -6.04 14.47
C GLY A 362 -21.71 -6.30 13.36
N LEU A 363 -22.11 -6.08 12.11
CA LEU A 363 -21.21 -6.16 10.97
C LEU A 363 -20.03 -5.16 11.12
N ASN A 364 -20.31 -3.89 11.42
CA ASN A 364 -19.27 -2.86 11.57
C ASN A 364 -18.34 -3.17 12.76
N ILE A 365 -18.82 -3.65 13.88
CA ILE A 365 -17.98 -4.04 15.03
C ILE A 365 -16.99 -5.13 14.63
N LEU A 366 -17.45 -6.16 13.92
CA LEU A 366 -16.58 -7.25 13.47
C LEU A 366 -15.54 -6.78 12.42
N LEU A 367 -15.94 -5.87 11.53
CA LEU A 367 -15.01 -5.24 10.59
C LEU A 367 -13.95 -4.40 11.31
N VAL A 368 -14.32 -3.64 12.34
CA VAL A 368 -13.39 -2.86 13.20
C VAL A 368 -12.40 -3.78 13.88
N ILE A 369 -12.86 -4.90 14.47
CA ILE A 369 -11.96 -5.89 15.08
C ILE A 369 -10.99 -6.46 14.04
N SER A 370 -11.47 -6.77 12.83
CA SER A 370 -10.65 -7.31 11.76
C SER A 370 -9.55 -6.35 11.31
N THR A 371 -9.82 -5.05 11.26
CA THR A 371 -8.86 -4.04 10.79
C THR A 371 -7.91 -3.54 11.87
N PHE A 372 -8.32 -3.55 13.14
CA PHE A 372 -7.47 -3.21 14.28
C PHE A 372 -6.23 -4.11 14.37
N GLY A 373 -6.41 -5.43 14.23
CA GLY A 373 -5.30 -6.40 14.25
C GLY A 373 -4.28 -6.15 13.12
N VAL A 374 -4.77 -5.85 11.92
CA VAL A 374 -3.92 -5.50 10.77
C VAL A 374 -3.15 -4.21 11.03
N GLY A 375 -3.82 -3.18 11.55
CA GLY A 375 -3.18 -1.92 11.93
C GLY A 375 -2.04 -2.11 12.92
N ALA A 376 -2.21 -2.98 13.91
CA ALA A 376 -1.17 -3.28 14.90
C ALA A 376 0.01 -4.07 14.32
N MET A 377 -0.22 -4.93 13.35
CA MET A 377 0.81 -5.78 12.74
C MET A 377 1.79 -4.99 11.85
N LEU A 378 1.31 -4.03 11.04
CA LEU A 378 2.12 -3.33 10.04
C LEU A 378 3.36 -2.61 10.61
N PRO A 379 3.27 -1.83 11.71
CA PRO A 379 4.44 -1.21 12.35
C PRO A 379 5.45 -2.23 12.85
N ILE A 380 4.97 -3.31 13.48
CA ILE A 380 5.83 -4.33 14.07
C ILE A 380 6.60 -5.08 13.01
N ALA A 381 5.95 -5.50 11.93
CA ALA A 381 6.62 -6.14 10.81
C ALA A 381 7.72 -5.23 10.21
N THR A 382 7.41 -3.95 10.01
CA THR A 382 8.37 -2.98 9.45
C THR A 382 9.56 -2.74 10.36
N VAL A 383 9.32 -2.48 11.65
CA VAL A 383 10.40 -2.17 12.61
C VAL A 383 11.25 -3.42 12.89
N SER A 384 10.64 -4.61 12.94
CA SER A 384 11.40 -5.87 13.14
C SER A 384 12.37 -6.13 11.99
N VAL A 385 11.95 -5.93 10.73
CA VAL A 385 12.83 -6.04 9.57
C VAL A 385 13.96 -5.01 9.65
N GLN A 386 13.63 -3.75 9.92
CA GLN A 386 14.62 -2.67 10.04
C GLN A 386 15.61 -2.86 11.20
N ASN A 387 15.20 -3.55 12.27
CA ASN A 387 16.07 -3.89 13.39
C ASN A 387 16.99 -5.09 13.12
N ALA A 388 16.61 -5.95 12.17
CA ALA A 388 17.32 -7.19 11.83
C ALA A 388 18.38 -7.01 10.73
N VAL A 389 18.33 -5.90 9.98
CA VAL A 389 19.26 -5.64 8.86
C VAL A 389 20.37 -4.65 9.26
N ASP A 390 21.45 -4.68 8.48
CA ASP A 390 22.53 -3.71 8.62
C ASP A 390 22.12 -2.33 8.09
N ALA A 391 22.71 -1.26 8.62
CA ALA A 391 22.43 0.10 8.20
C ALA A 391 22.63 0.33 6.69
N ARG A 392 23.59 -0.38 6.06
CA ARG A 392 23.88 -0.32 4.62
C ARG A 392 22.76 -0.87 3.74
N ASP A 393 21.95 -1.80 4.27
CA ASP A 393 20.85 -2.46 3.53
C ASP A 393 19.47 -1.95 3.95
N LEU A 394 19.40 -0.97 4.84
CA LEU A 394 18.15 -0.52 5.46
C LEU A 394 17.14 -0.01 4.44
N GLY A 395 17.58 0.77 3.45
CA GLY A 395 16.74 1.28 2.38
C GLY A 395 16.26 0.16 1.46
N THR A 396 17.19 -0.69 1.01
CA THR A 396 16.87 -1.84 0.15
C THR A 396 15.91 -2.82 0.84
N ALA A 397 16.13 -3.15 2.11
CA ALA A 397 15.26 -4.05 2.87
C ALA A 397 13.86 -3.46 3.08
N THR A 398 13.78 -2.16 3.45
CA THR A 398 12.50 -1.46 3.65
C THR A 398 11.69 -1.39 2.35
N ALA A 399 12.36 -1.03 1.24
CA ALA A 399 11.71 -0.95 -0.06
C ALA A 399 11.31 -2.32 -0.61
N ALA A 400 12.15 -3.35 -0.47
CA ALA A 400 11.82 -4.72 -0.86
C ALA A 400 10.62 -5.25 -0.06
N MET A 401 10.59 -5.04 1.26
CA MET A 401 9.44 -5.40 2.09
C MET A 401 8.16 -4.68 1.61
N GLN A 402 8.24 -3.38 1.37
CA GLN A 402 7.11 -2.58 0.90
C GLN A 402 6.60 -3.08 -0.46
N PHE A 403 7.52 -3.39 -1.37
CA PHE A 403 7.22 -3.93 -2.70
C PHE A 403 6.47 -5.26 -2.64
N PHE A 404 7.02 -6.27 -1.96
CA PHE A 404 6.38 -7.57 -1.86
C PHE A 404 5.06 -7.53 -1.11
N ARG A 405 4.96 -6.69 -0.08
CA ARG A 405 3.72 -6.43 0.64
C ARG A 405 2.63 -5.86 -0.27
N GLN A 406 2.96 -4.86 -1.10
CA GLN A 406 2.00 -4.27 -2.04
C GLN A 406 1.63 -5.24 -3.16
N LEU A 407 2.61 -5.96 -3.71
CA LEU A 407 2.37 -6.94 -4.76
C LEU A 407 1.44 -8.08 -4.28
N GLY A 408 1.71 -8.60 -3.08
CA GLY A 408 0.84 -9.61 -2.47
C GLY A 408 -0.55 -9.09 -2.13
N ALA A 409 -0.64 -7.85 -1.64
CA ALA A 409 -1.94 -7.21 -1.39
C ALA A 409 -2.74 -7.02 -2.68
N ALA A 410 -2.10 -6.60 -3.78
CA ALA A 410 -2.76 -6.45 -5.08
C ALA A 410 -3.33 -7.79 -5.59
N ALA A 411 -2.59 -8.89 -5.42
CA ALA A 411 -3.06 -10.23 -5.79
C ALA A 411 -4.29 -10.64 -4.97
N LEU A 412 -4.29 -10.37 -3.67
CA LEU A 412 -5.43 -10.69 -2.80
C LEU A 412 -6.65 -9.82 -3.10
N VAL A 413 -6.48 -8.53 -3.36
CA VAL A 413 -7.58 -7.63 -3.76
C VAL A 413 -8.23 -8.12 -5.04
N ALA A 414 -7.44 -8.52 -6.05
CA ALA A 414 -7.97 -9.11 -7.28
C ALA A 414 -8.75 -10.40 -7.00
N LEU A 415 -8.23 -11.28 -6.15
CA LEU A 415 -8.92 -12.50 -5.74
C LEU A 415 -10.26 -12.20 -5.05
N PHE A 416 -10.28 -11.29 -4.07
CA PHE A 416 -11.50 -10.91 -3.36
C PHE A 416 -12.51 -10.22 -4.28
N GLY A 417 -12.06 -9.39 -5.23
CA GLY A 417 -12.91 -8.79 -6.25
C GLY A 417 -13.61 -9.84 -7.10
N VAL A 418 -12.88 -10.84 -7.56
CA VAL A 418 -13.46 -11.95 -8.35
C VAL A 418 -14.46 -12.77 -7.52
N LEU A 419 -14.13 -13.08 -6.26
CA LEU A 419 -15.04 -13.78 -5.36
C LEU A 419 -16.32 -12.98 -5.10
N ALA A 420 -16.19 -11.65 -4.86
CA ALA A 420 -17.33 -10.76 -4.62
C ALA A 420 -18.28 -10.67 -5.83
N LEU A 421 -17.73 -10.71 -7.05
CA LEU A 421 -18.51 -10.72 -8.31
C LEU A 421 -19.06 -12.13 -8.67
N GLY A 422 -18.96 -13.11 -7.77
CA GLY A 422 -19.52 -14.44 -7.96
C GLY A 422 -18.82 -15.29 -9.01
N GLY A 423 -17.50 -15.07 -9.23
CA GLY A 423 -16.69 -15.93 -10.09
C GLY A 423 -17.12 -15.95 -11.56
N GLY A 424 -17.63 -14.84 -12.11
CA GLY A 424 -18.10 -14.76 -13.49
C GLY A 424 -19.63 -14.98 -13.67
N ARG A 425 -20.38 -15.05 -12.57
CA ARG A 425 -21.85 -15.12 -12.59
C ARG A 425 -22.54 -13.75 -12.68
N ALA A 426 -21.76 -12.68 -12.86
CA ALA A 426 -22.29 -11.32 -12.96
C ALA A 426 -23.37 -11.19 -14.06
N ASP A 427 -23.20 -11.87 -15.20
CA ASP A 427 -24.16 -11.87 -16.30
C ASP A 427 -25.47 -12.62 -15.93
N LEU A 428 -25.36 -13.68 -15.13
CA LEU A 428 -26.53 -14.41 -14.61
C LEU A 428 -27.29 -13.59 -13.57
N LEU A 429 -26.59 -12.81 -12.75
CA LEU A 429 -27.17 -11.90 -11.77
C LEU A 429 -27.83 -10.69 -12.44
N ALA A 430 -27.28 -10.18 -13.53
CA ALA A 430 -27.84 -9.07 -14.30
C ALA A 430 -29.12 -9.47 -15.07
N SER A 431 -29.28 -10.75 -15.41
CA SER A 431 -30.45 -11.28 -16.09
C SER A 431 -31.58 -11.81 -15.17
N ALA A 432 -31.30 -11.88 -13.85
CA ALA A 432 -32.26 -12.38 -12.87
C ALA A 432 -33.36 -11.34 -12.59
N THR A 433 -34.61 -11.69 -12.82
CA THR A 433 -35.81 -10.87 -12.54
C THR A 433 -36.19 -10.85 -11.05
N ASP A 434 -35.70 -11.80 -10.27
CA ASP A 434 -35.99 -11.92 -8.84
C ASP A 434 -34.90 -11.26 -7.97
N LYS A 435 -35.24 -10.12 -7.35
CA LYS A 435 -34.36 -9.39 -6.44
C LYS A 435 -33.89 -10.22 -5.23
N ALA A 436 -34.74 -11.12 -4.71
CA ALA A 436 -34.38 -11.93 -3.55
C ALA A 436 -33.30 -12.96 -3.91
N ALA A 437 -33.41 -13.58 -5.09
CA ALA A 437 -32.38 -14.48 -5.59
C ALA A 437 -31.04 -13.78 -5.84
N VAL A 438 -31.07 -12.55 -6.35
CA VAL A 438 -29.85 -11.73 -6.55
C VAL A 438 -29.18 -11.43 -5.21
N ILE A 439 -29.93 -10.96 -4.20
CA ILE A 439 -29.40 -10.66 -2.87
C ILE A 439 -28.80 -11.91 -2.22
N SER A 440 -29.48 -13.06 -2.28
CA SER A 440 -28.96 -14.31 -1.70
C SER A 440 -27.68 -14.78 -2.38
N ALA A 441 -27.57 -14.61 -3.69
CA ALA A 441 -26.36 -14.94 -4.44
C ALA A 441 -25.19 -14.00 -4.07
N ILE A 442 -25.43 -12.69 -3.89
CA ILE A 442 -24.44 -11.74 -3.41
C ILE A 442 -23.97 -12.12 -2.00
N ILE A 443 -24.88 -12.40 -1.08
CA ILE A 443 -24.54 -12.83 0.29
C ILE A 443 -23.68 -14.11 0.26
N GLY A 444 -24.05 -15.10 -0.58
CA GLY A 444 -23.26 -16.31 -0.78
C GLY A 444 -21.83 -16.04 -1.27
N ALA A 445 -21.65 -15.12 -2.23
CA ALA A 445 -20.35 -14.68 -2.73
C ALA A 445 -19.52 -14.00 -1.61
N TYR A 446 -20.16 -13.13 -0.82
CA TYR A 446 -19.48 -12.43 0.29
C TYR A 446 -19.12 -13.35 1.45
N ARG A 447 -19.86 -14.43 1.70
CA ARG A 447 -19.41 -15.50 2.62
C ARG A 447 -18.07 -16.08 2.17
N GLY A 448 -17.92 -16.35 0.87
CA GLY A 448 -16.64 -16.78 0.29
C GLY A 448 -15.52 -15.76 0.47
N VAL A 449 -15.82 -14.47 0.28
CA VAL A 449 -14.88 -13.37 0.51
C VAL A 449 -14.42 -13.33 1.96
N PHE A 450 -15.35 -13.32 2.93
CA PHE A 450 -15.00 -13.30 4.36
C PHE A 450 -14.26 -14.55 4.81
N LEU A 451 -14.60 -15.72 4.25
CA LEU A 451 -13.84 -16.96 4.51
C LEU A 451 -12.39 -16.82 4.02
N ALA A 452 -12.20 -16.35 2.80
CA ALA A 452 -10.86 -16.13 2.23
C ALA A 452 -10.06 -15.08 3.04
N ILE A 453 -10.69 -13.98 3.46
CA ILE A 453 -10.09 -12.98 4.34
C ILE A 453 -9.72 -13.59 5.69
N GLY A 454 -10.61 -14.37 6.31
CA GLY A 454 -10.35 -15.04 7.58
C GLY A 454 -9.16 -16.00 7.50
N ILE A 455 -9.06 -16.76 6.42
CA ILE A 455 -7.90 -17.64 6.13
C ILE A 455 -6.63 -16.80 5.96
N CYS A 456 -6.65 -15.73 5.19
CA CYS A 456 -5.51 -14.84 5.02
C CYS A 456 -5.04 -14.24 6.34
N LEU A 457 -5.96 -13.78 7.20
CA LEU A 457 -5.65 -13.22 8.52
C LEU A 457 -5.11 -14.30 9.49
N ALA A 458 -5.61 -15.53 9.43
CA ALA A 458 -5.09 -16.65 10.19
C ALA A 458 -3.65 -16.99 9.78
N PHE A 459 -3.36 -17.05 8.48
CA PHE A 459 -1.99 -17.22 8.00
C PHE A 459 -1.10 -16.02 8.33
N SER A 460 -1.62 -14.79 8.25
CA SER A 460 -0.90 -13.58 8.69
C SER A 460 -0.52 -13.69 10.18
N CYS A 461 -1.46 -14.13 11.02
CA CYS A 461 -1.24 -14.38 12.44
C CYS A 461 -0.15 -15.45 12.65
N PHE A 462 -0.24 -16.57 11.93
CA PHE A 462 0.74 -17.67 12.02
C PHE A 462 2.16 -17.19 11.68
N PHE A 463 2.34 -16.49 10.55
CA PHE A 463 3.66 -15.99 10.16
C PHE A 463 4.19 -14.92 11.12
N LEU A 464 3.34 -14.03 11.63
CA LEU A 464 3.74 -13.08 12.65
C LEU A 464 4.12 -13.77 13.95
N ALA A 465 3.38 -14.79 14.37
CA ALA A 465 3.69 -15.59 15.56
C ALA A 465 5.01 -16.35 15.42
N LYS A 466 5.29 -16.88 14.22
CA LYS A 466 6.53 -17.59 13.90
C LYS A 466 7.74 -16.67 13.77
N MET A 467 7.54 -15.41 13.37
CA MET A 467 8.61 -14.43 13.19
C MET A 467 9.46 -14.31 14.47
N GLU A 468 10.79 -14.36 14.33
CA GLU A 468 11.72 -14.20 15.45
C GLU A 468 11.56 -12.82 16.10
N GLU A 469 11.43 -12.77 17.43
CA GLU A 469 11.37 -11.53 18.18
C GLU A 469 12.77 -11.18 18.69
N ARG A 470 13.36 -10.11 18.14
CA ARG A 470 14.67 -9.61 18.56
C ARG A 470 14.51 -8.38 19.45
N PRO A 471 15.30 -8.26 20.51
CA PRO A 471 15.32 -7.04 21.32
C PRO A 471 15.55 -5.82 20.43
N LEU A 472 14.71 -4.79 20.58
CA LEU A 472 14.88 -3.54 19.83
C LEU A 472 16.11 -2.79 20.36
N ARG A 473 17.04 -2.44 19.46
CA ARG A 473 18.23 -1.66 19.78
C ARG A 473 17.81 -0.29 20.33
N GLY A 474 18.49 0.23 21.36
CA GLY A 474 18.15 1.50 22.01
C GLY A 474 17.33 1.33 23.29
N GLY A 475 17.56 0.26 24.06
CA GLY A 475 17.03 0.09 25.43
C GLY A 475 17.42 1.25 26.36
N PRO A 476 16.68 1.48 27.48
CA PRO A 476 17.07 2.51 28.44
C PRO A 476 18.48 2.20 28.92
N ARG A 477 19.32 3.23 28.92
CA ARG A 477 20.58 3.24 29.66
C ARG A 477 20.29 3.23 31.16
#